data_a881b844835543b633207e2994cf7bdb
#
_entry.id   a881b844835543b633207e2994cf7bdb
#
_cell.length_a   1.000
_cell.length_b   1.000
_cell.length_c   1.000
_cell.angle_alpha   90.00
_cell.angle_beta   90.00
_cell.angle_gamma   90.00
#
_symmetry.space_group_name_H-M   'P 1'
#
loop_
_entity.id
_entity.type
_entity.pdbx_description
1 polymer ?
#
loop_
_entity_poly.entity_id
_entity_poly.type
_entity_poly.pdbx_seq_one_letter_code
_entity_poly.pdbx_strand_id
1 'polypeptide(L)'
;MPHPGYITFHGDPYALSGSPLPVGSPGPDFMLVQFEAGVQRVIDRQTLLDAGKPVLLSVITSVDTPVGSLQARTFETMLREFSGRVTALLVSSDLPFTLNRFCETENLLCLEGSSDYYGSFGEAYGVRIEGPRILARAVFVLDREGTVQHEQVVDEITTEPDYGAAIEAIARLV
;
A
#
# COMPACT_ATOMS: atom_id res chain seq x y z
N MET A 1 -16.94 3.95 2.77
CA MET A 1 -17.77 3.22 1.77
C MET A 1 -16.84 2.49 0.83
N PRO A 2 -17.15 1.25 0.46
CA PRO A 2 -16.37 0.57 -0.56
C PRO A 2 -16.45 1.35 -1.88
N HIS A 3 -15.35 1.35 -2.65
CA HIS A 3 -15.33 2.01 -3.94
C HIS A 3 -16.30 1.35 -4.92
N PRO A 4 -16.79 2.08 -5.95
CA PRO A 4 -17.83 1.57 -6.86
C PRO A 4 -17.34 0.52 -7.88
N GLY A 5 -16.09 0.04 -7.77
CA GLY A 5 -15.48 -0.90 -8.71
C GLY A 5 -14.71 -0.23 -9.84
N TYR A 6 -14.55 1.08 -9.79
CA TYR A 6 -13.72 1.85 -10.71
C TYR A 6 -13.10 3.06 -10.01
N ILE A 7 -12.04 3.58 -10.62
CA ILE A 7 -11.43 4.87 -10.29
C ILE A 7 -11.39 5.74 -11.52
N THR A 8 -11.02 7.00 -11.36
CA THR A 8 -10.79 7.88 -12.51
C THR A 8 -9.33 8.30 -12.62
N PHE A 9 -8.91 8.58 -13.85
CA PHE A 9 -7.64 9.20 -14.18
C PHE A 9 -7.92 10.38 -15.11
N HIS A 10 -7.71 11.60 -14.59
CA HIS A 10 -8.13 12.85 -15.24
C HIS A 10 -9.61 12.84 -15.66
N GLY A 11 -10.45 12.22 -14.83
CA GLY A 11 -11.89 12.09 -15.06
C GLY A 11 -12.31 10.88 -15.91
N ASP A 12 -11.39 10.22 -16.60
CA ASP A 12 -11.68 9.02 -17.38
C ASP A 12 -11.78 7.79 -16.48
N PRO A 13 -12.83 6.97 -16.58
CA PRO A 13 -13.03 5.82 -15.70
C PRO A 13 -12.19 4.61 -16.11
N TYR A 14 -11.66 3.92 -15.12
CA TYR A 14 -10.93 2.65 -15.25
C TYR A 14 -11.50 1.65 -14.24
N ALA A 15 -11.90 0.48 -14.71
CA ALA A 15 -12.40 -0.58 -13.85
C ALA A 15 -11.28 -1.15 -12.96
N LEU A 16 -11.65 -1.62 -11.78
CA LEU A 16 -10.77 -2.33 -10.86
C LEU A 16 -11.11 -3.82 -10.86
N SER A 17 -10.08 -4.65 -10.87
CA SER A 17 -10.21 -6.10 -10.67
C SER A 17 -10.37 -6.42 -9.18
N GLY A 18 -11.01 -7.54 -8.89
CA GLY A 18 -11.23 -8.00 -7.53
C GLY A 18 -12.46 -7.35 -6.88
N SER A 19 -12.55 -7.49 -5.58
CA SER A 19 -13.68 -7.00 -4.79
C SER A 19 -13.24 -5.96 -3.77
N PRO A 20 -14.10 -4.97 -3.46
CA PRO A 20 -13.83 -4.05 -2.37
C PRO A 20 -13.56 -4.77 -1.06
N LEU A 21 -12.63 -4.26 -0.27
CA LEU A 21 -12.22 -4.84 1.00
C LEU A 21 -12.76 -3.99 2.16
N PRO A 22 -13.89 -4.35 2.78
CA PRO A 22 -14.48 -3.50 3.80
C PRO A 22 -13.73 -3.56 5.12
N VAL A 23 -13.81 -2.47 5.91
CA VAL A 23 -13.35 -2.44 7.30
C VAL A 23 -14.05 -3.53 8.10
N GLY A 24 -13.30 -4.22 8.96
CA GLY A 24 -13.78 -5.35 9.75
C GLY A 24 -13.62 -6.71 9.10
N SER A 25 -13.30 -6.77 7.80
CA SER A 25 -13.01 -8.02 7.12
C SER A 25 -11.57 -8.47 7.35
N PRO A 26 -11.28 -9.78 7.28
CA PRO A 26 -9.91 -10.26 7.28
C PRO A 26 -9.17 -9.74 6.04
N GLY A 27 -7.98 -9.18 6.22
CA GLY A 27 -7.10 -8.84 5.10
C GLY A 27 -6.72 -10.11 4.34
N PRO A 28 -6.92 -10.15 3.01
CA PRO A 28 -6.53 -11.32 2.21
C PRO A 28 -5.04 -11.58 2.24
N ASP A 29 -4.65 -12.83 1.97
CA ASP A 29 -3.26 -13.17 1.73
C ASP A 29 -2.76 -12.57 0.42
N PHE A 30 -1.46 -12.37 0.32
CA PHE A 30 -0.78 -11.82 -0.85
C PHE A 30 0.66 -12.30 -0.90
N MET A 31 1.29 -12.07 -2.05
CA MET A 31 2.72 -12.25 -2.23
C MET A 31 3.30 -10.95 -2.78
N LEU A 32 4.22 -10.34 -2.04
CA LEU A 32 4.97 -9.16 -2.46
C LEU A 32 6.46 -9.49 -2.51
N VAL A 33 7.19 -8.75 -3.33
CA VAL A 33 8.63 -8.96 -3.51
C VAL A 33 9.38 -7.73 -3.03
N GLN A 34 10.31 -7.93 -2.11
CA GLN A 34 11.27 -6.92 -1.66
C GLN A 34 12.66 -7.23 -2.22
N PHE A 35 13.42 -6.19 -2.51
CA PHE A 35 14.82 -6.30 -2.90
C PHE A 35 15.65 -5.37 -2.02
N GLU A 36 16.60 -5.94 -1.28
CA GLU A 36 17.44 -5.18 -0.37
C GLU A 36 18.82 -5.80 -0.30
N ALA A 37 19.86 -4.97 -0.31
CA ALA A 37 21.26 -5.41 -0.20
C ALA A 37 21.64 -6.52 -1.19
N GLY A 38 21.10 -6.48 -2.41
CA GLY A 38 21.36 -7.47 -3.45
C GLY A 38 20.56 -8.76 -3.32
N VAL A 39 19.64 -8.86 -2.35
CA VAL A 39 18.84 -10.06 -2.08
C VAL A 39 17.37 -9.78 -2.35
N GLN A 40 16.73 -10.68 -3.08
CA GLN A 40 15.29 -10.69 -3.30
C GLN A 40 14.62 -11.54 -2.23
N ARG A 41 13.57 -11.00 -1.62
CA ARG A 41 12.79 -11.68 -0.59
C ARG A 41 11.31 -11.61 -0.95
N VAL A 42 10.61 -12.74 -0.83
CA VAL A 42 9.15 -12.81 -0.95
C VAL A 42 8.56 -12.67 0.45
N ILE A 43 7.56 -11.79 0.59
CA ILE A 43 6.80 -11.62 1.83
C ILE A 43 5.32 -11.87 1.54
N ASP A 44 4.64 -12.45 2.51
CA ASP A 44 3.20 -12.67 2.51
C ASP A 44 2.56 -12.02 3.75
N ARG A 45 1.24 -12.12 3.84
CA ARG A 45 0.50 -11.59 4.97
C ARG A 45 0.98 -12.17 6.31
N GLN A 46 1.22 -13.48 6.36
CA GLN A 46 1.64 -14.13 7.60
C GLN A 46 3.00 -13.62 8.08
N THR A 47 3.94 -13.41 7.18
CA THR A 47 5.24 -12.81 7.49
C THR A 47 5.09 -11.46 8.19
N LEU A 48 4.15 -10.63 7.73
CA LEU A 48 3.89 -9.33 8.36
C LEU A 48 3.26 -9.48 9.74
N LEU A 49 2.28 -10.38 9.88
CA LEU A 49 1.59 -10.61 11.16
C LEU A 49 2.50 -11.22 12.23
N ASP A 50 3.49 -12.02 11.82
CA ASP A 50 4.47 -12.62 12.73
C ASP A 50 5.32 -11.56 13.46
N ALA A 51 5.43 -10.35 12.92
CA ALA A 51 6.07 -9.23 13.59
C ALA A 51 5.28 -8.69 14.79
N GLY A 52 4.00 -9.06 14.93
CA GLY A 52 3.13 -8.66 16.05
C GLY A 52 2.79 -7.18 16.10
N LYS A 53 2.83 -6.50 14.96
CA LYS A 53 2.58 -5.06 14.83
C LYS A 53 1.40 -4.79 13.90
N PRO A 54 0.69 -3.67 14.06
CA PRO A 54 -0.21 -3.18 13.03
C PRO A 54 0.56 -2.95 11.72
N VAL A 55 -0.16 -3.06 10.60
CA VAL A 55 0.43 -2.93 9.26
C VAL A 55 -0.22 -1.79 8.51
N LEU A 56 0.58 -0.90 7.94
CA LEU A 56 0.15 0.07 6.93
C LEU A 56 0.55 -0.42 5.55
N LEU A 57 -0.42 -0.48 4.64
CA LEU A 57 -0.20 -0.74 3.22
C LEU A 57 -0.47 0.57 2.45
N SER A 58 0.57 1.27 2.07
CA SER A 58 0.50 2.49 1.26
C SER A 58 0.64 2.10 -0.21
N VAL A 59 -0.48 2.05 -0.92
CA VAL A 59 -0.55 1.60 -2.32
C VAL A 59 -0.47 2.80 -3.25
N ILE A 60 0.49 2.77 -4.16
CA ILE A 60 0.70 3.83 -5.15
C ILE A 60 0.67 3.26 -6.56
N THR A 61 0.39 4.10 -7.54
CA THR A 61 0.41 3.73 -8.95
C THR A 61 1.84 3.45 -9.43
N SER A 62 2.76 4.34 -9.12
CA SER A 62 4.21 4.19 -9.37
C SER A 62 4.99 5.24 -8.57
N VAL A 63 6.22 4.90 -8.19
CA VAL A 63 7.17 5.86 -7.60
C VAL A 63 7.58 6.95 -8.58
N ASP A 64 7.44 6.72 -9.89
CA ASP A 64 7.76 7.67 -10.93
C ASP A 64 6.61 8.65 -11.23
N THR A 65 5.50 8.56 -10.50
CA THR A 65 4.41 9.54 -10.58
C THR A 65 4.57 10.62 -9.51
N PRO A 66 4.20 11.90 -9.79
CA PRO A 66 4.32 12.98 -8.80
C PRO A 66 3.58 12.70 -7.50
N VAL A 67 2.33 12.21 -7.58
CA VAL A 67 1.52 11.93 -6.40
C VAL A 67 1.98 10.66 -5.68
N GLY A 68 2.48 9.65 -6.42
CA GLY A 68 3.03 8.43 -5.81
C GLY A 68 4.24 8.71 -4.95
N SER A 69 5.20 9.48 -5.46
CA SER A 69 6.39 9.86 -4.70
C SER A 69 6.05 10.80 -3.54
N LEU A 70 5.09 11.71 -3.72
CA LEU A 70 4.60 12.59 -2.65
C LEU A 70 3.94 11.78 -1.51
N GLN A 71 3.09 10.81 -1.84
CA GLN A 71 2.45 9.93 -0.86
C GLN A 71 3.50 9.18 -0.03
N ALA A 72 4.52 8.63 -0.68
CA ALA A 72 5.60 7.92 0.02
C ALA A 72 6.32 8.83 1.03
N ARG A 73 6.72 10.03 0.61
CA ARG A 73 7.40 11.00 1.49
C ARG A 73 6.52 11.48 2.63
N THR A 74 5.24 11.70 2.36
CA THR A 74 4.29 12.17 3.38
C THR A 74 4.09 11.11 4.47
N PHE A 75 3.82 9.86 4.10
CA PHE A 75 3.71 8.80 5.08
C PHE A 75 5.03 8.55 5.82
N GLU A 76 6.17 8.58 5.13
CA GLU A 76 7.47 8.44 5.80
C GLU A 76 7.63 9.45 6.95
N THR A 77 7.27 10.71 6.70
CA THR A 77 7.35 11.76 7.71
C THR A 77 6.40 11.52 8.88
N MET A 78 5.15 11.16 8.58
CA MET A 78 4.12 10.94 9.61
C MET A 78 4.36 9.68 10.43
N LEU A 79 4.97 8.65 9.83
CA LEU A 79 5.24 7.38 10.51
C LEU A 79 6.43 7.43 11.47
N ARG A 80 7.26 8.46 11.43
CA ARG A 80 8.43 8.58 12.30
C ARG A 80 8.10 8.51 13.79
N GLU A 81 6.95 9.08 14.19
CA GLU A 81 6.50 9.00 15.59
C GLU A 81 6.08 7.59 16.02
N PHE A 82 5.78 6.71 15.06
CA PHE A 82 5.41 5.31 15.29
C PHE A 82 6.54 4.33 14.96
N SER A 83 7.75 4.83 14.75
CA SER A 83 8.90 4.01 14.35
C SER A 83 9.10 2.82 15.31
N GLY A 84 9.26 1.63 14.72
CA GLY A 84 9.39 0.37 15.45
C GLY A 84 8.08 -0.21 15.99
N ARG A 85 6.96 0.51 15.94
CA ARG A 85 5.65 0.07 16.46
C ARG A 85 4.64 -0.28 15.37
N VAL A 86 4.93 0.01 14.13
CA VAL A 86 4.11 -0.30 12.95
C VAL A 86 5.01 -0.89 11.86
N THR A 87 4.48 -1.84 11.09
CA THR A 87 5.10 -2.29 9.84
C THR A 87 4.45 -1.53 8.69
N ALA A 88 5.22 -0.85 7.87
CA ALA A 88 4.69 -0.04 6.79
C ALA A 88 5.31 -0.41 5.45
N LEU A 89 4.46 -0.74 4.49
CA LEU A 89 4.87 -1.11 3.13
C LEU A 89 4.46 -0.04 2.13
N LEU A 90 5.39 0.30 1.23
CA LEU A 90 5.12 1.04 0.01
C LEU A 90 4.90 0.05 -1.12
N VAL A 91 3.65 -0.08 -1.57
CA VAL A 91 3.23 -1.12 -2.52
C VAL A 91 2.93 -0.51 -3.88
N SER A 92 3.54 -1.06 -4.93
CA SER A 92 3.21 -0.76 -6.32
C SER A 92 3.56 -1.94 -7.23
N SER A 93 3.20 -1.84 -8.51
CA SER A 93 3.62 -2.81 -9.53
C SER A 93 5.00 -2.47 -10.13
N ASP A 94 5.67 -1.44 -9.66
CA ASP A 94 7.06 -1.18 -10.02
C ASP A 94 7.93 -2.39 -9.72
N LEU A 95 9.01 -2.57 -10.47
CA LEU A 95 9.96 -3.65 -10.19
C LEU A 95 10.55 -3.52 -8.77
N PRO A 96 10.86 -4.64 -8.10
CA PRO A 96 11.47 -4.59 -6.77
C PRO A 96 12.75 -3.75 -6.72
N PHE A 97 13.55 -3.80 -7.78
CA PHE A 97 14.78 -3.00 -7.94
C PHE A 97 14.50 -1.49 -7.96
N THR A 98 13.44 -1.10 -8.66
CA THR A 98 12.99 0.30 -8.76
C THR A 98 12.54 0.82 -7.40
N LEU A 99 11.72 0.04 -6.68
CA LEU A 99 11.27 0.39 -5.34
C LEU A 99 12.42 0.52 -4.36
N ASN A 100 13.38 -0.42 -4.39
CA ASN A 100 14.57 -0.34 -3.54
C ASN A 100 15.38 0.93 -3.83
N ARG A 101 15.66 1.21 -5.10
CA ARG A 101 16.39 2.43 -5.51
C ARG A 101 15.67 3.69 -5.03
N PHE A 102 14.35 3.74 -5.18
CA PHE A 102 13.54 4.87 -4.72
C PHE A 102 13.64 5.05 -3.20
N CYS A 103 13.44 3.98 -2.44
CA CYS A 103 13.51 4.03 -0.97
C CYS A 103 14.90 4.47 -0.48
N GLU A 104 15.98 4.00 -1.10
CA GLU A 104 17.33 4.42 -0.79
C GLU A 104 17.57 5.89 -1.13
N THR A 105 17.19 6.33 -2.34
CA THR A 105 17.36 7.71 -2.82
C THR A 105 16.60 8.71 -1.97
N GLU A 106 15.36 8.37 -1.58
CA GLU A 106 14.51 9.21 -0.74
C GLU A 106 14.79 9.04 0.76
N ASN A 107 15.71 8.17 1.13
CA ASN A 107 16.07 7.87 2.52
C ASN A 107 14.85 7.48 3.36
N LEU A 108 14.02 6.59 2.86
CA LEU A 108 12.87 6.07 3.57
C LEU A 108 13.31 5.04 4.62
N LEU A 109 12.98 5.27 5.88
CA LEU A 109 13.36 4.43 7.02
C LEU A 109 12.19 3.67 7.63
N CYS A 110 10.96 4.16 7.42
CA CYS A 110 9.74 3.57 7.95
C CYS A 110 9.01 2.73 6.91
N LEU A 111 9.05 3.15 5.63
CA LEU A 111 8.39 2.46 4.53
C LEU A 111 9.35 1.47 3.85
N GLU A 112 8.88 0.24 3.68
CA GLU A 112 9.60 -0.80 2.95
C GLU A 112 9.00 -0.97 1.54
N GLY A 113 9.81 -0.78 0.51
CA GLY A 113 9.40 -0.97 -0.89
C GLY A 113 9.04 -2.43 -1.17
N SER A 114 7.80 -2.67 -1.56
CA SER A 114 7.25 -4.02 -1.73
C SER A 114 6.48 -4.11 -3.05
N SER A 115 6.99 -4.90 -3.98
CA SER A 115 6.48 -4.98 -5.35
C SER A 115 5.36 -6.01 -5.49
N ASP A 116 4.24 -5.58 -6.06
CA ASP A 116 3.19 -6.46 -6.58
C ASP A 116 3.50 -6.93 -8.01
N TYR A 117 4.74 -7.29 -8.25
CA TYR A 117 5.24 -7.73 -9.54
C TYR A 117 4.46 -8.92 -10.10
N TYR A 118 4.03 -9.83 -9.23
CA TYR A 118 3.25 -11.02 -9.61
C TYR A 118 1.74 -10.77 -9.67
N GLY A 119 1.25 -9.65 -9.15
CA GLY A 119 -0.15 -9.23 -9.27
C GLY A 119 -1.12 -9.79 -8.24
N SER A 120 -0.69 -10.62 -7.30
CA SER A 120 -1.59 -11.25 -6.32
C SER A 120 -2.20 -10.25 -5.33
N PHE A 121 -1.44 -9.22 -4.94
CA PHE A 121 -1.91 -8.19 -4.02
C PHE A 121 -3.03 -7.35 -4.64
N GLY A 122 -2.80 -6.83 -5.84
CA GLY A 122 -3.80 -5.99 -6.53
C GLY A 122 -5.14 -6.68 -6.72
N GLU A 123 -5.12 -7.97 -7.06
CA GLU A 123 -6.33 -8.79 -7.17
C GLU A 123 -7.01 -8.98 -5.81
N ALA A 124 -6.25 -9.40 -4.79
CA ALA A 124 -6.78 -9.73 -3.47
C ALA A 124 -7.37 -8.50 -2.76
N TYR A 125 -6.74 -7.33 -2.90
CA TYR A 125 -7.17 -6.09 -2.26
C TYR A 125 -8.06 -5.21 -3.14
N GLY A 126 -8.44 -5.68 -4.34
CA GLY A 126 -9.39 -5.00 -5.22
C GLY A 126 -8.89 -3.68 -5.79
N VAL A 127 -7.56 -3.52 -5.94
CA VAL A 127 -6.93 -2.26 -6.37
C VAL A 127 -6.21 -2.36 -7.72
N ARG A 128 -6.25 -3.50 -8.39
CA ARG A 128 -5.64 -3.64 -9.70
C ARG A 128 -6.49 -2.95 -10.76
N ILE A 129 -5.89 -2.02 -11.51
CA ILE A 129 -6.56 -1.35 -12.63
C ILE A 129 -6.62 -2.32 -13.81
N GLU A 130 -7.80 -2.52 -14.38
CA GLU A 130 -7.96 -3.34 -15.58
C GLU A 130 -7.35 -2.64 -16.80
N GLY A 131 -6.64 -3.42 -17.62
CA GLY A 131 -5.92 -2.92 -18.78
C GLY A 131 -4.44 -2.68 -18.46
N PRO A 132 -4.03 -1.49 -17.99
CA PRO A 132 -2.66 -1.30 -17.53
C PRO A 132 -2.42 -2.09 -16.25
N ARG A 133 -1.25 -2.75 -16.16
CA ARG A 133 -0.89 -3.56 -14.98
C ARG A 133 -0.32 -2.69 -13.87
N ILE A 134 -1.11 -1.76 -13.37
CA ILE A 134 -0.76 -0.85 -12.28
C ILE A 134 -1.85 -0.87 -11.23
N LEU A 135 -1.53 -0.37 -10.05
CA LEU A 135 -2.45 -0.32 -8.92
C LEU A 135 -3.11 1.05 -8.80
N ALA A 136 -4.36 1.06 -8.36
CA ALA A 136 -5.03 2.27 -7.92
C ALA A 136 -4.36 2.79 -6.64
N ARG A 137 -4.47 4.08 -6.40
CA ARG A 137 -4.03 4.69 -5.15
C ARG A 137 -4.94 4.28 -4.02
N ALA A 138 -4.35 3.69 -2.97
CA ALA A 138 -5.13 3.20 -1.85
C ALA A 138 -4.31 3.19 -0.55
N VAL A 139 -4.99 3.12 0.58
CA VAL A 139 -4.38 2.95 1.89
C VAL A 139 -5.19 1.92 2.67
N PHE A 140 -4.50 0.94 3.24
CA PHE A 140 -5.11 -0.03 4.16
C PHE A 140 -4.31 -0.05 5.47
N VAL A 141 -5.02 -0.18 6.58
CA VAL A 141 -4.42 -0.44 7.89
C VAL A 141 -4.99 -1.74 8.42
N LEU A 142 -4.12 -2.68 8.77
CA LEU A 142 -4.49 -3.94 9.39
C LEU A 142 -4.06 -3.92 10.86
N ASP A 143 -4.86 -4.52 11.74
CA ASP A 143 -4.44 -4.76 13.12
C ASP A 143 -3.46 -5.95 13.20
N ARG A 144 -3.06 -6.28 14.42
CA ARG A 144 -2.10 -7.38 14.69
C ARG A 144 -2.62 -8.74 14.29
N GLU A 145 -3.92 -8.91 14.21
CA GLU A 145 -4.62 -10.13 13.79
C GLU A 145 -4.86 -10.16 12.27
N GLY A 146 -4.56 -9.06 11.58
CA GLY A 146 -4.73 -8.93 10.13
C GLY A 146 -6.13 -8.51 9.70
N THR A 147 -6.93 -7.97 10.61
CA THR A 147 -8.25 -7.41 10.28
C THR A 147 -8.11 -5.99 9.76
N VAL A 148 -8.85 -5.65 8.72
CA VAL A 148 -8.86 -4.30 8.12
C VAL A 148 -9.50 -3.31 9.10
N GLN A 149 -8.74 -2.32 9.53
CA GLN A 149 -9.17 -1.26 10.44
C GLN A 149 -9.36 0.09 9.72
N HIS A 150 -8.76 0.25 8.57
CA HIS A 150 -8.93 1.40 7.69
C HIS A 150 -8.76 0.97 6.24
N GLU A 151 -9.61 1.47 5.37
CA GLU A 151 -9.46 1.33 3.93
C GLU A 151 -9.84 2.62 3.23
N GLN A 152 -9.09 2.99 2.24
CA GLN A 152 -9.42 4.02 1.29
C GLN A 152 -8.86 3.65 -0.07
N VAL A 153 -9.73 3.56 -1.07
CA VAL A 153 -9.34 3.58 -2.49
C VAL A 153 -9.69 4.97 -3.00
N VAL A 154 -8.70 5.71 -3.48
CA VAL A 154 -8.88 7.10 -3.92
C VAL A 154 -9.61 7.13 -5.26
N ASP A 155 -10.70 7.90 -5.34
CA ASP A 155 -11.57 7.94 -6.52
C ASP A 155 -10.85 8.45 -7.78
N GLU A 156 -10.03 9.49 -7.64
CA GLU A 156 -9.22 10.07 -8.72
C GLU A 156 -7.74 9.89 -8.41
N ILE A 157 -7.02 9.08 -9.20
CA ILE A 157 -5.65 8.66 -8.88
C ILE A 157 -4.63 9.81 -8.89
N THR A 158 -4.99 10.97 -9.41
CA THR A 158 -4.14 12.18 -9.36
C THR A 158 -4.28 12.96 -8.04
N THR A 159 -5.14 12.52 -7.13
CA THR A 159 -5.33 13.13 -5.81
C THR A 159 -4.68 12.30 -4.71
N GLU A 160 -4.34 12.96 -3.60
CA GLU A 160 -3.73 12.32 -2.44
C GLU A 160 -4.78 11.58 -1.60
N PRO A 161 -4.38 10.55 -0.82
CA PRO A 161 -5.28 9.93 0.15
C PRO A 161 -5.48 10.81 1.39
N ASP A 162 -6.42 10.42 2.25
CA ASP A 162 -6.57 11.00 3.59
C ASP A 162 -5.53 10.39 4.54
N TYR A 163 -4.37 11.03 4.62
CA TYR A 163 -3.29 10.61 5.51
C TYR A 163 -3.70 10.63 6.99
N GLY A 164 -4.46 11.66 7.39
CA GLY A 164 -4.90 11.83 8.77
C GLY A 164 -5.74 10.66 9.25
N ALA A 165 -6.71 10.23 8.46
CA ALA A 165 -7.58 9.09 8.79
C ALA A 165 -6.77 7.79 8.94
N ALA A 166 -5.79 7.55 8.08
CA ALA A 166 -4.92 6.39 8.16
C ALA A 166 -4.05 6.42 9.44
N ILE A 167 -3.46 7.56 9.76
CA ILE A 167 -2.63 7.73 10.96
C ILE A 167 -3.45 7.62 12.24
N GLU A 168 -4.67 8.14 12.27
CA GLU A 168 -5.59 7.93 13.41
C GLU A 168 -5.90 6.45 13.62
N ALA A 169 -6.11 5.70 12.54
CA ALA A 169 -6.32 4.25 12.64
C ALA A 169 -5.11 3.55 13.25
N ILE A 170 -3.89 3.90 12.82
CA ILE A 170 -2.64 3.39 13.40
C ILE A 170 -2.54 3.76 14.89
N ALA A 171 -2.77 5.02 15.24
CA ALA A 171 -2.66 5.50 16.62
C ALA A 171 -3.56 4.75 17.59
N ARG A 172 -4.72 4.28 17.14
CA ARG A 172 -5.62 3.46 17.95
C ARG A 172 -5.11 2.03 18.19
N LEU A 173 -4.14 1.57 17.41
CA LEU A 173 -3.63 0.19 17.43
C LEU A 173 -2.29 0.03 18.13
N VAL A 174 -1.59 1.13 18.39
CA VAL A 174 -0.25 1.13 19.00
C VAL A 174 -0.25 1.61 20.46
#